data_9856ade1c7fffa88999a2c82161d2b27
#
_entry.id   9856ade1c7fffa88999a2c82161d2b27
#
_cell.length_a   1.000
_cell.length_b   1.000
_cell.length_c   1.000
_cell.angle_alpha   90.00
_cell.angle_beta   90.00
_cell.angle_gamma   90.00
#
_symmetry.space_group_name_H-M   'P 1'
#
loop_
_entity.id
_entity.type
_entity.pdbx_description
1 polymer ?
#
loop_
_entity_poly.entity_id
_entity_poly.type
_entity_poly.pdbx_seq_one_letter_code
_entity_poly.pdbx_strand_id
1 'polypeptide(L)'
;MAVEWRSFGLLAREGLRDAARRRVVPAVVGLCLVTLAMVNSCTRCSPVVESNGGQLETLAVFGWAGVVTVGVLALWCVILAGLVAADHLSSTLEDGSALLVLSRPLSRRTFASARLAGSLIISVAAAFFLLGGAGLLLSIRGGLPLLPAFLAIGATVVNCVAVAALAMVSSLYLPRLVTFLLVIGGTISVAMANLMSASGMALGSVFTLLDEMGPPVLSAIVLALSGWSGQPIDGDAGLSVAVRLLIWSAGSVSSLLFIFDQRELTHYEPR
;
A
#
# COMPACT_ATOMS: atom_id res chain seq x y z
N MET A 1 -22.05 19.53 10.33
CA MET A 1 -21.71 18.08 10.36
C MET A 1 -22.44 17.26 9.29
N ALA A 2 -23.78 17.15 9.27
CA ALA A 2 -24.49 16.30 8.27
C ALA A 2 -24.27 16.71 6.80
N VAL A 3 -24.15 17.99 6.51
CA VAL A 3 -23.87 18.52 5.16
C VAL A 3 -22.46 18.18 4.69
N GLU A 4 -21.48 18.22 5.59
CA GLU A 4 -20.09 17.89 5.26
C GLU A 4 -19.90 16.41 4.92
N TRP A 5 -20.57 15.50 5.62
CA TRP A 5 -20.53 14.06 5.32
C TRP A 5 -21.13 13.73 3.95
N ARG A 6 -22.23 14.40 3.57
CA ARG A 6 -22.80 14.23 2.22
C ARG A 6 -21.87 14.75 1.14
N SER A 7 -21.26 15.91 1.36
CA SER A 7 -20.29 16.48 0.42
C SER A 7 -19.02 15.61 0.27
N PHE A 8 -18.53 15.07 1.39
CA PHE A 8 -17.41 14.12 1.39
C PHE A 8 -17.71 12.87 0.56
N GLY A 9 -18.87 12.23 0.78
CA GLY A 9 -19.26 11.04 0.05
C GLY A 9 -19.43 11.28 -1.46
N LEU A 10 -19.99 12.44 -1.85
CA LEU A 10 -20.11 12.81 -3.25
C LEU A 10 -18.76 13.05 -3.91
N LEU A 11 -17.85 13.75 -3.24
CA LEU A 11 -16.49 14.00 -3.75
C LEU A 11 -15.66 12.71 -3.89
N ALA A 12 -15.76 11.80 -2.92
CA ALA A 12 -15.10 10.49 -3.01
C ALA A 12 -15.65 9.65 -4.17
N ARG A 13 -16.97 9.70 -4.39
CA ARG A 13 -17.62 9.02 -5.51
C ARG A 13 -17.26 9.63 -6.87
N GLU A 14 -17.13 10.95 -6.96
CA GLU A 14 -16.63 11.62 -8.17
C GLU A 14 -15.19 11.21 -8.47
N GLY A 15 -14.33 11.15 -7.45
CA GLY A 15 -12.96 10.65 -7.60
C GLY A 15 -12.91 9.22 -8.15
N LEU A 16 -13.75 8.33 -7.64
CA LEU A 16 -13.84 6.96 -8.13
C LEU A 16 -14.35 6.89 -9.58
N ARG A 17 -15.33 7.71 -9.96
CA ARG A 17 -15.82 7.81 -11.33
C ARG A 17 -14.76 8.34 -12.30
N ASP A 18 -13.98 9.33 -11.86
CA ASP A 18 -12.90 9.90 -12.66
C ASP A 18 -11.80 8.85 -12.91
N ALA A 19 -11.38 8.13 -11.88
CA ALA A 19 -10.45 7.01 -12.01
C ALA A 19 -10.97 5.89 -12.95
N ALA A 20 -12.27 5.59 -12.90
CA ALA A 20 -12.87 4.63 -13.81
C ALA A 20 -12.86 5.12 -15.27
N ARG A 21 -13.14 6.41 -15.50
CA ARG A 21 -13.09 7.04 -16.84
C ARG A 21 -11.67 7.07 -17.42
N ARG A 22 -10.66 7.30 -16.61
CA ARG A 22 -9.24 7.32 -17.00
C ARG A 22 -8.66 5.92 -17.25
N ARG A 23 -9.48 4.88 -17.25
CA ARG A 23 -9.10 3.47 -17.46
C ARG A 23 -8.11 2.93 -16.40
N VAL A 24 -7.93 3.61 -15.28
CA VAL A 24 -7.07 3.16 -14.18
C VAL A 24 -7.66 1.90 -13.54
N VAL A 25 -8.98 1.90 -13.29
CA VAL A 25 -9.67 0.75 -12.70
C VAL A 25 -9.54 -0.52 -13.55
N PRO A 26 -9.87 -0.53 -14.87
CA PRO A 26 -9.70 -1.72 -15.70
C PRO A 26 -8.24 -2.14 -15.83
N ALA A 27 -7.28 -1.21 -15.83
CA ALA A 27 -5.86 -1.54 -15.82
C ALA A 27 -5.43 -2.26 -14.53
N VAL A 28 -5.88 -1.76 -13.38
CA VAL A 28 -5.62 -2.41 -12.07
C VAL A 28 -6.26 -3.79 -12.02
N VAL A 29 -7.53 -3.93 -12.45
CA VAL A 29 -8.22 -5.23 -12.51
C VAL A 29 -7.48 -6.20 -13.43
N GLY A 30 -7.10 -5.78 -14.62
CA GLY A 30 -6.33 -6.60 -15.56
C GLY A 30 -5.00 -7.05 -14.95
N LEU A 31 -4.27 -6.15 -14.31
CA LEU A 31 -3.03 -6.47 -13.61
C LEU A 31 -3.26 -7.48 -12.48
N CYS A 32 -4.31 -7.29 -11.67
CA CYS A 32 -4.68 -8.23 -10.62
C CYS A 32 -4.96 -9.64 -11.17
N LEU A 33 -5.71 -9.74 -12.27
CA LEU A 33 -6.02 -11.02 -12.90
C LEU A 33 -4.78 -11.71 -13.45
N VAL A 34 -3.89 -10.97 -14.14
CA VAL A 34 -2.63 -11.51 -14.66
C VAL A 34 -1.75 -12.00 -13.53
N THR A 35 -1.60 -11.22 -12.46
CA THR A 35 -0.77 -11.57 -11.30
C THR A 35 -1.31 -12.81 -10.59
N LEU A 36 -2.63 -12.90 -10.37
CA LEU A 36 -3.25 -14.09 -9.78
C LEU A 36 -3.12 -15.32 -10.67
N ALA A 37 -3.21 -15.17 -12.01
CA ALA A 37 -2.96 -16.24 -12.96
C ALA A 37 -1.50 -16.73 -12.90
N MET A 38 -0.54 -15.83 -12.74
CA MET A 38 0.87 -16.18 -12.54
C MET A 38 1.09 -16.93 -11.22
N VAL A 39 0.54 -16.43 -10.12
CA VAL A 39 0.59 -17.12 -8.80
C VAL A 39 -0.03 -18.51 -8.91
N ASN A 40 -1.19 -18.61 -9.57
CA ASN A 40 -1.86 -19.88 -9.80
C ASN A 40 -1.03 -20.86 -10.65
N SER A 41 -0.29 -20.38 -11.65
CA SER A 41 0.59 -21.19 -12.47
C SER A 41 1.83 -21.65 -11.70
N CYS A 42 2.47 -20.74 -10.96
CA CYS A 42 3.64 -21.06 -10.14
C CYS A 42 3.31 -22.05 -9.02
N THR A 43 2.13 -21.97 -8.42
CA THR A 43 1.72 -22.91 -7.36
C THR A 43 1.24 -24.29 -7.90
N ARG A 44 1.09 -24.46 -9.22
CA ARG A 44 0.82 -25.78 -9.83
C ARG A 44 2.08 -26.64 -9.95
N CYS A 45 3.25 -26.04 -10.07
CA CYS A 45 4.51 -26.76 -10.00
C CYS A 45 4.76 -27.14 -8.54
N SER A 46 4.24 -28.29 -8.10
CA SER A 46 4.63 -28.87 -6.82
C SER A 46 6.14 -29.09 -6.89
N PRO A 47 6.97 -28.43 -6.07
CA PRO A 47 8.33 -28.87 -5.93
C PRO A 47 8.23 -30.28 -5.31
N VAL A 48 8.48 -31.31 -6.12
CA VAL A 48 8.78 -32.64 -5.61
C VAL A 48 10.14 -32.51 -4.96
N VAL A 49 10.16 -32.00 -3.74
CA VAL A 49 11.32 -32.07 -2.89
C VAL A 49 11.32 -33.52 -2.42
N GLU A 50 12.03 -34.37 -3.13
CA GLU A 50 12.44 -35.69 -2.63
C GLU A 50 13.44 -35.45 -1.49
N SER A 51 12.88 -35.08 -0.35
CA SER A 51 13.61 -35.02 0.91
C SER A 51 13.24 -36.25 1.73
N ASN A 52 14.23 -36.97 2.19
CA ASN A 52 14.09 -38.07 3.13
C ASN A 52 13.52 -37.64 4.51
N GLY A 53 13.14 -36.40 4.67
CA GLY A 53 12.56 -35.79 5.85
C GLY A 53 11.10 -35.36 5.62
N GLY A 54 10.21 -35.88 6.34
CA GLY A 54 8.77 -35.92 6.19
C GLY A 54 8.02 -34.59 5.88
N GLN A 55 6.69 -34.65 5.93
CA GLN A 55 5.69 -33.61 5.60
C GLN A 55 5.96 -32.20 6.19
N LEU A 56 6.73 -32.08 7.28
CA LEU A 56 7.08 -30.82 7.91
C LEU A 56 7.97 -29.90 7.06
N GLU A 57 8.89 -30.47 6.27
CA GLU A 57 9.75 -29.67 5.40
C GLU A 57 9.00 -29.09 4.19
N THR A 58 8.04 -29.83 3.63
CA THR A 58 7.21 -29.33 2.54
C THR A 58 6.33 -28.17 2.97
N LEU A 59 5.74 -28.23 4.17
CA LEU A 59 4.95 -27.14 4.73
C LEU A 59 5.79 -25.86 4.97
N ALA A 60 7.03 -26.01 5.45
CA ALA A 60 7.93 -24.87 5.64
C ALA A 60 8.31 -24.20 4.31
N VAL A 61 8.63 -24.97 3.27
CA VAL A 61 8.94 -24.43 1.93
C VAL A 61 7.73 -23.72 1.34
N PHE A 62 6.52 -24.29 1.42
CA PHE A 62 5.29 -23.63 0.99
C PHE A 62 4.99 -22.36 1.80
N GLY A 63 5.24 -22.37 3.10
CA GLY A 63 5.06 -21.22 3.98
C GLY A 63 5.96 -20.06 3.57
N TRP A 64 7.25 -20.30 3.36
CA TRP A 64 8.19 -19.27 2.91
C TRP A 64 7.87 -18.75 1.51
N ALA A 65 7.55 -19.63 0.57
CA ALA A 65 7.10 -19.22 -0.76
C ALA A 65 5.84 -18.35 -0.70
N GLY A 66 4.92 -18.67 0.21
CA GLY A 66 3.73 -17.88 0.51
C GLY A 66 4.07 -16.51 1.05
N VAL A 67 4.98 -16.41 2.03
CA VAL A 67 5.45 -15.14 2.61
C VAL A 67 6.05 -14.25 1.53
N VAL A 68 6.95 -14.78 0.70
CA VAL A 68 7.58 -14.03 -0.41
C VAL A 68 6.54 -13.57 -1.42
N THR A 69 5.65 -14.46 -1.84
CA THR A 69 4.61 -14.14 -2.83
C THR A 69 3.68 -13.03 -2.32
N VAL A 70 3.13 -13.18 -1.12
CA VAL A 70 2.22 -12.19 -0.54
C VAL A 70 2.97 -10.89 -0.22
N GLY A 71 4.23 -10.97 0.22
CA GLY A 71 5.09 -9.81 0.46
C GLY A 71 5.31 -8.96 -0.81
N VAL A 72 5.62 -9.60 -1.93
CA VAL A 72 5.79 -8.91 -3.24
C VAL A 72 4.47 -8.30 -3.70
N LEU A 73 3.34 -9.02 -3.58
CA LEU A 73 2.03 -8.51 -3.95
C LEU A 73 1.62 -7.33 -3.07
N ALA A 74 1.90 -7.38 -1.78
CA ALA A 74 1.61 -6.31 -0.85
C ALA A 74 2.45 -5.06 -1.15
N LEU A 75 3.75 -5.23 -1.43
CA LEU A 75 4.62 -4.14 -1.88
C LEU A 75 4.08 -3.48 -3.16
N TRP A 76 3.62 -4.30 -4.10
CA TRP A 76 2.99 -3.82 -5.33
C TRP A 76 1.73 -3.01 -5.06
N CYS A 77 0.85 -3.46 -4.14
CA CYS A 77 -0.34 -2.72 -3.73
C CYS A 77 0.01 -1.36 -3.11
N VAL A 78 1.05 -1.29 -2.29
CA VAL A 78 1.52 -0.04 -1.66
C VAL A 78 2.05 0.94 -2.71
N ILE A 79 2.83 0.47 -3.67
CA ILE A 79 3.32 1.30 -4.79
C ILE A 79 2.13 1.82 -5.61
N LEU A 80 1.18 0.95 -5.97
CA LEU A 80 -0.03 1.35 -6.70
C LEU A 80 -0.83 2.41 -5.95
N ALA A 81 -0.97 2.27 -4.63
CA ALA A 81 -1.68 3.25 -3.79
C ALA A 81 -1.04 4.63 -3.89
N GLY A 82 0.29 4.70 -3.81
CA GLY A 82 1.02 5.95 -3.93
C GLY A 82 0.91 6.57 -5.33
N LEU A 83 1.03 5.76 -6.37
CA LEU A 83 0.91 6.24 -7.77
C LEU A 83 -0.49 6.78 -8.07
N VAL A 84 -1.54 6.04 -7.69
CA VAL A 84 -2.93 6.46 -7.88
C VAL A 84 -3.23 7.73 -7.09
N ALA A 85 -2.73 7.83 -5.85
CA ALA A 85 -2.93 9.00 -5.01
C ALA A 85 -2.23 10.25 -5.58
N ALA A 86 -0.99 10.12 -6.04
CA ALA A 86 -0.24 11.21 -6.65
C ALA A 86 -0.92 11.72 -7.92
N ASP A 87 -1.36 10.81 -8.80
CA ASP A 87 -2.06 11.17 -10.03
C ASP A 87 -3.40 11.86 -9.76
N HIS A 88 -4.12 11.39 -8.76
CA HIS A 88 -5.46 11.86 -8.45
C HIS A 88 -5.50 13.30 -7.94
N LEU A 89 -4.47 13.74 -7.20
CA LEU A 89 -4.38 15.10 -6.71
C LEU A 89 -3.77 16.03 -7.75
N SER A 90 -2.65 15.64 -8.39
CA SER A 90 -1.96 16.49 -9.38
C SER A 90 -2.86 16.81 -10.58
N SER A 91 -3.57 15.82 -11.12
CA SER A 91 -4.46 16.01 -12.26
C SER A 91 -5.60 16.99 -11.97
N THR A 92 -6.18 16.94 -10.77
CA THR A 92 -7.27 17.88 -10.40
C THR A 92 -6.80 19.31 -10.18
N LEU A 93 -5.53 19.48 -9.79
CA LEU A 93 -4.91 20.80 -9.69
C LEU A 93 -4.55 21.35 -11.08
N GLU A 94 -3.99 20.53 -11.96
CA GLU A 94 -3.63 20.89 -13.33
C GLU A 94 -4.85 21.25 -14.18
N ASP A 95 -5.94 20.47 -14.08
CA ASP A 95 -7.19 20.70 -14.80
C ASP A 95 -8.01 21.90 -14.26
N GLY A 96 -7.56 22.55 -13.17
CA GLY A 96 -8.26 23.65 -12.52
C GLY A 96 -9.59 23.28 -11.86
N SER A 97 -9.99 22.00 -11.90
CA SER A 97 -11.25 21.52 -11.31
C SER A 97 -11.28 21.70 -9.80
N ALA A 98 -10.11 21.69 -9.15
CA ALA A 98 -9.97 21.97 -7.72
C ALA A 98 -10.49 23.37 -7.35
N LEU A 99 -10.21 24.39 -8.19
CA LEU A 99 -10.66 25.76 -7.96
C LEU A 99 -12.19 25.89 -8.04
N LEU A 100 -12.82 25.18 -8.98
CA LEU A 100 -14.28 25.16 -9.13
C LEU A 100 -14.96 24.50 -7.93
N VAL A 101 -14.36 23.46 -7.36
CA VAL A 101 -14.90 22.78 -6.16
C VAL A 101 -14.68 23.64 -4.92
N LEU A 102 -13.52 24.28 -4.79
CA LEU A 102 -13.17 25.12 -3.64
C LEU A 102 -13.83 26.50 -3.66
N SER A 103 -14.44 26.92 -4.78
CA SER A 103 -15.29 28.11 -4.84
C SER A 103 -16.63 27.93 -4.07
N ARG A 104 -17.00 26.68 -3.76
CA ARG A 104 -18.11 26.36 -2.85
C ARG A 104 -17.65 26.43 -1.39
N PRO A 105 -18.56 26.59 -0.42
CA PRO A 105 -18.21 26.65 1.00
C PRO A 105 -17.80 25.25 1.54
N LEU A 106 -16.74 24.67 0.99
CA LEU A 106 -16.15 23.40 1.39
C LEU A 106 -14.81 23.66 2.07
N SER A 107 -14.55 22.97 3.19
CA SER A 107 -13.23 23.07 3.81
C SER A 107 -12.18 22.37 2.95
N ARG A 108 -10.99 22.95 2.88
CA ARG A 108 -9.84 22.37 2.15
C ARG A 108 -9.46 20.98 2.66
N ARG A 109 -9.59 20.79 3.99
CA ARG A 109 -9.36 19.49 4.64
C ARG A 109 -10.35 18.43 4.15
N THR A 110 -11.64 18.78 4.02
CA THR A 110 -12.67 17.86 3.49
C THR A 110 -12.36 17.48 2.04
N PHE A 111 -11.88 18.41 1.22
CA PHE A 111 -11.48 18.11 -0.15
C PHE A 111 -10.29 17.15 -0.20
N ALA A 112 -9.19 17.44 0.52
CA ALA A 112 -8.01 16.59 0.53
C ALA A 112 -8.30 15.19 1.07
N SER A 113 -9.08 15.08 2.17
CA SER A 113 -9.47 13.79 2.75
C SER A 113 -10.40 12.99 1.82
N ALA A 114 -11.30 13.64 1.10
CA ALA A 114 -12.18 12.96 0.14
C ALA A 114 -11.39 12.43 -1.07
N ARG A 115 -10.38 13.16 -1.55
CA ARG A 115 -9.49 12.70 -2.62
C ARG A 115 -8.61 11.53 -2.16
N LEU A 116 -8.06 11.60 -0.96
CA LEU A 116 -7.34 10.48 -0.36
C LEU A 116 -8.25 9.25 -0.23
N ALA A 117 -9.46 9.41 0.30
CA ALA A 117 -10.41 8.31 0.42
C ALA A 117 -10.76 7.68 -0.94
N GLY A 118 -10.96 8.50 -1.98
CA GLY A 118 -11.23 8.01 -3.34
C GLY A 118 -10.09 7.16 -3.91
N SER A 119 -8.83 7.56 -3.74
CA SER A 119 -7.66 6.79 -4.17
C SER A 119 -7.48 5.51 -3.34
N LEU A 120 -7.73 5.58 -2.03
CA LEU A 120 -7.64 4.44 -1.14
C LEU A 120 -8.67 3.35 -1.43
N ILE A 121 -9.90 3.69 -1.80
CA ILE A 121 -10.92 2.69 -2.17
C ILE A 121 -10.41 1.76 -3.27
N ILE A 122 -9.75 2.32 -4.30
CA ILE A 122 -9.19 1.53 -5.41
C ILE A 122 -8.06 0.63 -4.92
N SER A 123 -7.15 1.19 -4.12
CA SER A 123 -5.98 0.47 -3.61
C SER A 123 -6.35 -0.62 -2.62
N VAL A 124 -7.32 -0.35 -1.74
CA VAL A 124 -7.87 -1.33 -0.79
C VAL A 124 -8.58 -2.45 -1.53
N ALA A 125 -9.40 -2.14 -2.55
CA ALA A 125 -10.01 -3.16 -3.37
C ALA A 125 -8.94 -4.03 -4.06
N ALA A 126 -7.91 -3.43 -4.65
CA ALA A 126 -6.80 -4.17 -5.25
C ALA A 126 -6.07 -5.07 -4.22
N ALA A 127 -5.80 -4.57 -3.01
CA ALA A 127 -5.18 -5.34 -1.95
C ALA A 127 -6.06 -6.56 -1.55
N PHE A 128 -7.35 -6.37 -1.38
CA PHE A 128 -8.27 -7.49 -1.09
C PHE A 128 -8.29 -8.53 -2.20
N PHE A 129 -8.35 -8.13 -3.46
CA PHE A 129 -8.35 -9.06 -4.59
C PHE A 129 -7.00 -9.79 -4.74
N LEU A 130 -5.88 -9.08 -4.64
CA LEU A 130 -4.55 -9.67 -4.83
C LEU A 130 -4.14 -10.54 -3.64
N LEU A 131 -4.12 -9.97 -2.44
CA LEU A 131 -3.66 -10.70 -1.26
C LEU A 131 -4.70 -11.73 -0.81
N GLY A 132 -5.98 -11.38 -0.87
CA GLY A 132 -7.06 -12.31 -0.54
C GLY A 132 -7.12 -13.47 -1.54
N GLY A 133 -7.01 -13.20 -2.82
CA GLY A 133 -6.94 -14.23 -3.87
C GLY A 133 -5.71 -15.13 -3.74
N ALA A 134 -4.52 -14.54 -3.52
CA ALA A 134 -3.29 -15.30 -3.31
C ALA A 134 -3.36 -16.12 -2.01
N GLY A 135 -3.80 -15.53 -0.90
CA GLY A 135 -3.98 -16.20 0.38
C GLY A 135 -4.95 -17.37 0.31
N LEU A 136 -6.07 -17.21 -0.42
CA LEU A 136 -7.03 -18.27 -0.64
C LEU A 136 -6.44 -19.41 -1.49
N LEU A 137 -5.71 -19.09 -2.56
CA LEU A 137 -5.04 -20.10 -3.39
C LEU A 137 -4.00 -20.90 -2.59
N LEU A 138 -3.20 -20.21 -1.78
CA LEU A 138 -2.20 -20.84 -0.93
C LEU A 138 -2.83 -21.68 0.20
N SER A 139 -3.96 -21.22 0.76
CA SER A 139 -4.71 -21.99 1.75
C SER A 139 -5.31 -23.27 1.15
N ILE A 140 -5.96 -23.21 -0.01
CA ILE A 140 -6.56 -24.36 -0.65
C ILE A 140 -5.52 -25.40 -1.07
N ARG A 141 -4.35 -24.95 -1.54
CA ARG A 141 -3.32 -25.86 -2.09
C ARG A 141 -2.26 -26.27 -1.07
N GLY A 142 -1.85 -25.35 -0.21
CA GLY A 142 -0.78 -25.56 0.75
C GLY A 142 -1.28 -25.86 2.16
N GLY A 143 -2.59 -25.84 2.41
CA GLY A 143 -3.15 -26.03 3.75
C GLY A 143 -2.81 -24.89 4.73
N LEU A 144 -2.36 -23.73 4.23
CA LEU A 144 -1.95 -22.63 5.08
C LEU A 144 -3.15 -21.95 5.74
N PRO A 145 -3.04 -21.53 7.03
CA PRO A 145 -4.14 -20.84 7.70
C PRO A 145 -4.43 -19.48 7.06
N LEU A 146 -5.72 -19.10 6.97
CA LEU A 146 -6.14 -17.82 6.34
C LEU A 146 -5.90 -16.60 7.22
N LEU A 147 -5.83 -16.76 8.54
CA LEU A 147 -5.67 -15.64 9.47
C LEU A 147 -4.46 -14.76 9.17
N PRO A 148 -3.24 -15.29 8.93
CA PRO A 148 -2.09 -14.49 8.55
C PRO A 148 -2.30 -13.68 7.27
N ALA A 149 -3.02 -14.22 6.29
CA ALA A 149 -3.36 -13.49 5.07
C ALA A 149 -4.25 -12.28 5.35
N PHE A 150 -5.26 -12.42 6.22
CA PHE A 150 -6.10 -11.27 6.62
C PHE A 150 -5.32 -10.22 7.39
N LEU A 151 -4.40 -10.63 8.28
CA LEU A 151 -3.51 -9.69 8.98
C LEU A 151 -2.59 -8.95 8.01
N ALA A 152 -2.06 -9.65 7.01
CA ALA A 152 -1.24 -9.04 5.95
C ALA A 152 -2.04 -8.04 5.11
N ILE A 153 -3.32 -8.32 4.79
CA ILE A 153 -4.21 -7.36 4.14
C ILE A 153 -4.36 -6.11 5.01
N GLY A 154 -4.65 -6.27 6.30
CA GLY A 154 -4.78 -5.15 7.24
C GLY A 154 -3.52 -4.29 7.30
N ALA A 155 -2.34 -4.90 7.47
CA ALA A 155 -1.05 -4.21 7.45
C ALA A 155 -0.80 -3.48 6.12
N THR A 156 -1.12 -4.12 5.00
CA THR A 156 -0.98 -3.52 3.66
C THR A 156 -1.90 -2.31 3.49
N VAL A 157 -3.15 -2.38 3.93
CA VAL A 157 -4.10 -1.26 3.86
C VAL A 157 -3.58 -0.06 4.65
N VAL A 158 -3.06 -0.25 5.85
CA VAL A 158 -2.49 0.85 6.65
C VAL A 158 -1.25 1.44 5.98
N ASN A 159 -0.37 0.61 5.41
CA ASN A 159 0.76 1.08 4.60
C ASN A 159 0.30 1.86 3.35
N CYS A 160 -0.77 1.43 2.68
CA CYS A 160 -1.35 2.17 1.56
C CYS A 160 -1.81 3.57 1.99
N VAL A 161 -2.41 3.73 3.18
CA VAL A 161 -2.79 5.04 3.72
C VAL A 161 -1.57 5.94 3.90
N ALA A 162 -0.50 5.42 4.53
CA ALA A 162 0.72 6.19 4.77
C ALA A 162 1.37 6.65 3.47
N VAL A 163 1.59 5.72 2.53
CA VAL A 163 2.29 6.02 1.26
C VAL A 163 1.42 6.88 0.33
N ALA A 164 0.10 6.66 0.27
CA ALA A 164 -0.80 7.49 -0.50
C ALA A 164 -0.83 8.94 -0.01
N ALA A 165 -0.90 9.16 1.31
CA ALA A 165 -0.87 10.49 1.89
C ALA A 165 0.47 11.20 1.62
N LEU A 166 1.62 10.51 1.78
CA LEU A 166 2.94 11.05 1.46
C LEU A 166 3.08 11.37 -0.04
N ALA A 167 2.56 10.51 -0.91
CA ALA A 167 2.56 10.73 -2.34
C ALA A 167 1.75 11.97 -2.74
N MET A 168 0.58 12.17 -2.10
CA MET A 168 -0.20 13.40 -2.28
C MET A 168 0.54 14.64 -1.80
N VAL A 169 1.20 14.59 -0.64
CA VAL A 169 2.03 15.70 -0.15
C VAL A 169 3.15 16.00 -1.14
N SER A 170 3.86 14.98 -1.59
CA SER A 170 4.96 15.15 -2.56
C SER A 170 4.48 15.73 -3.88
N SER A 171 3.31 15.33 -4.37
CA SER A 171 2.73 15.82 -5.62
C SER A 171 2.32 17.29 -5.58
N LEU A 172 2.21 17.89 -4.39
CA LEU A 172 1.99 19.33 -4.25
C LEU A 172 3.23 20.16 -4.59
N TYR A 173 4.43 19.62 -4.39
CA TYR A 173 5.70 20.35 -4.54
C TYR A 173 6.51 19.88 -5.73
N LEU A 174 6.37 18.62 -6.12
CA LEU A 174 7.19 17.99 -7.16
C LEU A 174 6.36 17.73 -8.42
N PRO A 175 6.99 17.79 -9.61
CA PRO A 175 6.35 17.38 -10.83
C PRO A 175 5.97 15.90 -10.77
N ARG A 176 4.91 15.54 -11.47
CA ARG A 176 4.28 14.20 -11.44
C ARG A 176 5.29 13.06 -11.62
N LEU A 177 6.21 13.17 -12.58
CA LEU A 177 7.21 12.15 -12.85
C LEU A 177 8.16 11.94 -11.67
N VAL A 178 8.62 13.03 -11.04
CA VAL A 178 9.51 12.97 -9.88
C VAL A 178 8.78 12.35 -8.69
N THR A 179 7.52 12.70 -8.47
CA THR A 179 6.68 12.08 -7.43
C THR A 179 6.56 10.58 -7.64
N PHE A 180 6.33 10.12 -8.86
CA PHE A 180 6.25 8.68 -9.17
C PHE A 180 7.57 7.97 -8.89
N LEU A 181 8.69 8.54 -9.32
CA LEU A 181 10.02 7.97 -9.03
C LEU A 181 10.32 7.93 -7.53
N LEU A 182 9.91 8.95 -6.79
CA LEU A 182 10.07 9.02 -5.34
C LEU A 182 9.22 7.94 -4.63
N VAL A 183 7.97 7.75 -5.06
CA VAL A 183 7.09 6.71 -4.50
C VAL A 183 7.67 5.33 -4.78
N ILE A 184 8.04 5.02 -6.02
CA ILE A 184 8.58 3.72 -6.38
C ILE A 184 9.91 3.48 -5.69
N GLY A 185 10.87 4.40 -5.88
CA GLY A 185 12.23 4.27 -5.33
C GLY A 185 12.24 4.27 -3.81
N GLY A 186 11.49 5.17 -3.18
CA GLY A 186 11.38 5.23 -1.72
C GLY A 186 10.76 3.98 -1.11
N THR A 187 9.65 3.50 -1.69
CA THR A 187 8.98 2.28 -1.19
C THR A 187 9.87 1.04 -1.36
N ILE A 188 10.55 0.90 -2.52
CA ILE A 188 11.48 -0.22 -2.74
C ILE A 188 12.69 -0.12 -1.81
N SER A 189 13.28 1.06 -1.62
CA SER A 189 14.43 1.24 -0.74
C SER A 189 14.11 0.87 0.70
N VAL A 190 12.96 1.28 1.20
CA VAL A 190 12.50 0.92 2.56
C VAL A 190 12.21 -0.59 2.65
N ALA A 191 11.56 -1.17 1.64
CA ALA A 191 11.29 -2.61 1.61
C ALA A 191 12.60 -3.42 1.59
N MET A 192 13.61 -2.98 0.84
CA MET A 192 14.94 -3.60 0.82
C MET A 192 15.63 -3.48 2.18
N ALA A 193 15.56 -2.32 2.84
CA ALA A 193 16.09 -2.15 4.19
C ALA A 193 15.46 -3.12 5.19
N ASN A 194 14.12 -3.23 5.17
CA ASN A 194 13.38 -4.17 6.02
C ASN A 194 13.77 -5.65 5.72
N LEU A 195 13.97 -6.00 4.44
CA LEU A 195 14.35 -7.36 4.05
C LEU A 195 15.77 -7.70 4.50
N MET A 196 16.71 -6.78 4.31
CA MET A 196 18.12 -6.96 4.73
C MET A 196 18.21 -7.08 6.26
N SER A 197 17.49 -6.26 7.01
CA SER A 197 17.37 -6.36 8.47
C SER A 197 16.82 -7.71 8.90
N ALA A 198 15.72 -8.17 8.29
CA ALA A 198 15.11 -9.46 8.60
C ALA A 198 16.03 -10.66 8.26
N SER A 199 16.93 -10.53 7.28
CA SER A 199 17.89 -11.56 6.91
C SER A 199 19.18 -11.55 7.74
N GLY A 200 19.33 -10.60 8.66
CA GLY A 200 20.54 -10.46 9.49
C GLY A 200 21.78 -9.97 8.73
N MET A 201 21.59 -9.44 7.53
CA MET A 201 22.70 -8.86 6.75
C MET A 201 23.12 -7.52 7.36
N ALA A 202 24.43 -7.26 7.36
CA ALA A 202 24.97 -5.98 7.82
C ALA A 202 24.48 -4.85 6.91
N LEU A 203 23.69 -3.95 7.47
CA LEU A 203 23.16 -2.78 6.80
C LEU A 203 24.21 -1.65 6.82
N GLY A 204 24.38 -0.97 5.67
CA GLY A 204 25.08 0.31 5.67
C GLY A 204 24.26 1.38 6.42
N SER A 205 24.91 2.44 6.88
CA SER A 205 24.29 3.48 7.72
C SER A 205 22.98 4.08 7.19
N VAL A 206 22.85 4.21 5.88
CA VAL A 206 21.62 4.71 5.24
C VAL A 206 20.48 3.72 5.36
N PHE A 207 20.74 2.43 5.14
CA PHE A 207 19.71 1.39 5.22
C PHE A 207 19.27 1.12 6.66
N THR A 208 20.19 1.22 7.64
CA THR A 208 19.82 1.19 9.07
C THR A 208 18.86 2.31 9.42
N LEU A 209 19.13 3.52 8.96
CA LEU A 209 18.27 4.67 9.21
C LEU A 209 16.90 4.51 8.52
N LEU A 210 16.87 3.97 7.31
CA LEU A 210 15.62 3.66 6.60
C LEU A 210 14.82 2.56 7.29
N ASP A 211 15.48 1.55 7.86
CA ASP A 211 14.81 0.48 8.59
C ASP A 211 14.27 0.95 9.94
N GLU A 212 15.03 1.76 10.68
CA GLU A 212 14.61 2.26 11.98
C GLU A 212 13.56 3.37 11.90
N MET A 213 13.74 4.32 10.98
CA MET A 213 12.90 5.52 10.89
C MET A 213 11.85 5.44 9.77
N GLY A 214 12.02 4.60 8.75
CA GLY A 214 11.08 4.47 7.64
C GLY A 214 9.76 3.78 8.01
N PRO A 215 8.74 3.86 7.14
CA PRO A 215 7.51 3.10 7.33
C PRO A 215 7.79 1.60 7.30
N PRO A 216 7.21 0.79 8.20
CA PRO A 216 7.46 -0.66 8.26
C PRO A 216 6.68 -1.40 7.16
N VAL A 217 7.02 -1.12 5.88
CA VAL A 217 6.24 -1.63 4.74
C VAL A 217 6.28 -3.14 4.66
N LEU A 218 7.49 -3.72 4.59
CA LEU A 218 7.65 -5.16 4.45
C LEU A 218 7.70 -5.87 5.80
N SER A 219 8.30 -5.26 6.82
CA SER A 219 8.40 -5.84 8.16
C SER A 219 7.02 -6.11 8.79
N ALA A 220 6.04 -5.21 8.59
CA ALA A 220 4.67 -5.42 9.05
C ALA A 220 3.98 -6.60 8.35
N ILE A 221 4.27 -6.81 7.07
CA ILE A 221 3.70 -7.91 6.29
C ILE A 221 4.34 -9.23 6.66
N VAL A 222 5.67 -9.27 6.76
CA VAL A 222 6.42 -10.47 7.19
C VAL A 222 5.99 -10.91 8.59
N LEU A 223 5.83 -9.94 9.51
CA LEU A 223 5.31 -10.22 10.84
C LEU A 223 3.88 -10.79 10.81
N ALA A 224 3.00 -10.22 9.99
CA ALA A 224 1.63 -10.73 9.83
C ALA A 224 1.61 -12.17 9.29
N LEU A 225 2.59 -12.53 8.44
CA LEU A 225 2.72 -13.84 7.81
C LEU A 225 3.62 -14.82 8.60
N SER A 226 4.14 -14.44 9.77
CA SER A 226 5.02 -15.30 10.59
C SER A 226 4.41 -16.66 10.92
N GLY A 227 3.07 -16.73 11.07
CA GLY A 227 2.35 -17.98 11.24
C GLY A 227 2.46 -18.97 10.07
N TRP A 228 2.86 -18.53 8.87
CA TRP A 228 3.13 -19.41 7.73
C TRP A 228 4.57 -19.92 7.70
N SER A 229 5.52 -19.12 8.20
CA SER A 229 6.94 -19.53 8.29
C SER A 229 7.26 -20.38 9.50
N GLY A 230 6.28 -20.56 10.41
CA GLY A 230 6.48 -21.29 11.67
C GLY A 230 7.39 -20.57 12.68
N GLN A 231 7.70 -19.30 12.43
CA GLN A 231 8.50 -18.50 13.36
C GLN A 231 7.64 -18.00 14.52
N PRO A 232 8.13 -18.07 15.76
CA PRO A 232 7.42 -17.50 16.89
C PRO A 232 7.33 -15.98 16.73
N ILE A 233 6.14 -15.43 16.98
CA ILE A 233 5.94 -13.98 17.00
C ILE A 233 6.54 -13.46 18.31
N ASP A 234 7.61 -12.67 18.20
CA ASP A 234 8.07 -11.87 19.33
C ASP A 234 7.07 -10.73 19.56
N GLY A 235 6.41 -10.74 20.71
CA GLY A 235 5.37 -9.79 21.07
C GLY A 235 5.87 -8.34 21.07
N ASP A 236 7.09 -8.12 21.53
CA ASP A 236 7.69 -6.79 21.62
C ASP A 236 8.04 -6.24 20.23
N ALA A 237 8.60 -7.09 19.35
CA ALA A 237 8.83 -6.74 17.96
C ALA A 237 7.52 -6.45 17.24
N GLY A 238 6.47 -7.24 17.48
CA GLY A 238 5.16 -7.03 16.91
C GLY A 238 4.53 -5.71 17.30
N LEU A 239 4.60 -5.36 18.58
CA LEU A 239 4.08 -4.11 19.11
C LEU A 239 4.82 -2.91 18.52
N SER A 240 6.16 -2.96 18.43
CA SER A 240 6.98 -1.86 17.89
C SER A 240 6.65 -1.60 16.42
N VAL A 241 6.49 -2.63 15.60
CA VAL A 241 6.10 -2.52 14.19
C VAL A 241 4.70 -1.95 14.04
N ALA A 242 3.73 -2.41 14.86
CA ALA A 242 2.36 -1.90 14.84
C ALA A 242 2.29 -0.41 15.23
N VAL A 243 3.00 0.00 16.27
CA VAL A 243 3.07 1.41 16.71
C VAL A 243 3.71 2.27 15.63
N ARG A 244 4.83 1.84 15.03
CA ARG A 244 5.45 2.56 13.90
C ARG A 244 4.50 2.71 12.72
N LEU A 245 3.77 1.66 12.37
CA LEU A 245 2.79 1.67 11.29
C LEU A 245 1.69 2.71 11.52
N LEU A 246 1.17 2.79 12.76
CA LEU A 246 0.17 3.77 13.14
C LEU A 246 0.72 5.20 13.16
N ILE A 247 1.92 5.40 13.69
CA ILE A 247 2.59 6.73 13.69
C ILE A 247 2.79 7.24 12.27
N TRP A 248 3.29 6.39 11.36
CA TRP A 248 3.49 6.76 9.97
C TRP A 248 2.18 7.08 9.24
N SER A 249 1.13 6.27 9.44
CA SER A 249 -0.16 6.52 8.80
C SER A 249 -0.84 7.77 9.34
N ALA A 250 -0.87 7.97 10.65
CA ALA A 250 -1.45 9.16 11.27
C ALA A 250 -0.64 10.42 10.95
N GLY A 251 0.69 10.34 11.01
CA GLY A 251 1.60 11.45 10.71
C GLY A 251 1.50 11.91 9.25
N SER A 252 1.47 10.98 8.31
CA SER A 252 1.35 11.31 6.88
C SER A 252 -0.01 11.92 6.53
N VAL A 253 -1.10 11.42 7.07
CA VAL A 253 -2.44 12.00 6.88
C VAL A 253 -2.52 13.39 7.53
N SER A 254 -2.01 13.54 8.75
CA SER A 254 -1.98 14.84 9.44
C SER A 254 -1.15 15.87 8.66
N SER A 255 0.01 15.46 8.13
CA SER A 255 0.86 16.31 7.29
C SER A 255 0.15 16.74 6.02
N LEU A 256 -0.56 15.81 5.34
CA LEU A 256 -1.35 16.13 4.16
C LEU A 256 -2.40 17.20 4.46
N LEU A 257 -3.20 17.00 5.52
CA LEU A 257 -4.27 17.92 5.88
C LEU A 257 -3.74 19.29 6.30
N PHE A 258 -2.63 19.34 7.04
CA PHE A 258 -1.99 20.57 7.48
C PHE A 258 -1.39 21.36 6.31
N ILE A 259 -0.61 20.71 5.47
CA ILE A 259 0.05 21.35 4.32
C ILE A 259 -0.99 21.85 3.31
N PHE A 260 -2.02 21.06 3.03
CA PHE A 260 -3.07 21.45 2.10
C PHE A 260 -3.92 22.62 2.60
N ASP A 261 -4.12 22.73 3.91
CA ASP A 261 -4.86 23.82 4.54
C ASP A 261 -4.11 25.16 4.44
N GLN A 262 -2.78 25.13 4.57
CA GLN A 262 -1.93 26.32 4.54
C GLN A 262 -1.57 26.79 3.12
N ARG A 263 -1.68 25.95 2.11
CA ARG A 263 -1.25 26.30 0.76
C ARG A 263 -2.24 27.24 0.07
N GLU A 264 -1.76 28.39 -0.39
CA GLU A 264 -2.51 29.27 -1.27
C GLU A 264 -2.59 28.66 -2.68
N LEU A 265 -3.79 28.36 -3.14
CA LEU A 265 -4.03 27.75 -4.46
C LEU A 265 -4.16 28.79 -5.59
N THR A 266 -4.01 30.07 -5.26
CA THR A 266 -4.23 31.21 -6.19
C THR A 266 -3.13 31.40 -7.24
N HIS A 267 -2.00 30.72 -7.11
CA HIS A 267 -0.84 30.88 -8.02
C HIS A 267 -0.42 29.58 -8.72
N TYR A 268 -1.38 28.72 -9.06
CA TYR A 268 -1.04 27.57 -9.90
C TYR A 268 -0.97 28.03 -11.36
N GLU A 269 0.18 28.57 -11.79
CA GLU A 269 0.51 28.69 -13.20
C GLU A 269 0.82 27.29 -13.76
N PRO A 270 0.09 26.84 -14.79
CA PRO A 270 0.41 25.59 -15.46
C PRO A 270 1.81 25.72 -16.10
N ARG A 271 2.75 24.92 -15.61
CA ARG A 271 4.09 24.78 -16.19
C ARG A 271 4.09 23.75 -17.29
#